data_69bd3b8dcb73411a8339fa48ac707cd4
#
_entry.id   69bd3b8dcb73411a8339fa48ac707cd4
#
_cell.length_a   1.000
_cell.length_b   1.000
_cell.length_c   1.000
_cell.angle_alpha   90.00
_cell.angle_beta   90.00
_cell.angle_gamma   90.00
#
_symmetry.space_group_name_H-M   'P 1'
#
loop_
_entity.id
_entity.type
_entity.pdbx_description
1 polymer ?
#
loop_
_entity_poly.entity_id
_entity_poly.type
_entity_poly.pdbx_seq_one_letter_code
_entity_poly.pdbx_strand_id
1 'polypeptide(L)'
;MSAGDPRHGVVQPEATSQEIYDGGMAVRREVLGDAHVDRANASKDGFTEDFQDMITRIAWGGIWTRPGLSRQMRSAVTLTAMVAHGHWEELAMHVRAALRNGLTRDEIKEILLQTAIYCGVPSANTAFKTAQQVFREMDTTP
;
A
#
# COMPACT_ATOMS: atom_id res chain seq x y z
N MET A 1 2.75 -39.82 -21.82
CA MET A 1 2.40 -38.41 -21.54
C MET A 1 2.42 -38.22 -20.04
N SER A 2 3.38 -37.49 -19.53
CA SER A 2 3.39 -37.08 -18.14
C SER A 2 2.25 -36.08 -17.97
N ALA A 3 1.26 -36.38 -17.14
CA ALA A 3 0.28 -35.42 -16.69
C ALA A 3 1.08 -34.30 -16.02
N GLY A 4 1.05 -33.13 -16.61
CA GLY A 4 1.72 -31.95 -16.05
C GLY A 4 1.27 -31.78 -14.61
N ASP A 5 2.21 -31.57 -13.73
CA ASP A 5 1.93 -31.24 -12.33
C ASP A 5 0.90 -30.10 -12.32
N PRO A 6 -0.28 -30.27 -11.70
CA PRO A 6 -1.30 -29.24 -11.65
C PRO A 6 -0.80 -27.94 -11.01
N ARG A 7 0.33 -27.98 -10.31
CA ARG A 7 1.03 -26.78 -9.78
C ARG A 7 1.77 -26.01 -10.87
N HIS A 8 2.00 -26.64 -12.02
CA HIS A 8 2.60 -26.02 -13.20
C HIS A 8 1.54 -25.75 -14.27
N GLY A 9 0.29 -25.95 -13.93
CA GLY A 9 -0.79 -26.05 -14.88
C GLY A 9 -1.30 -24.76 -15.51
N VAL A 10 -0.74 -23.64 -15.23
CA VAL A 10 -0.80 -22.46 -16.07
C VAL A 10 0.54 -21.76 -15.92
N VAL A 11 1.46 -22.13 -16.77
CA VAL A 11 2.58 -21.24 -17.01
C VAL A 11 1.95 -19.98 -17.62
N GLN A 12 1.62 -19.04 -16.73
CA GLN A 12 1.55 -17.66 -17.15
C GLN A 12 2.88 -17.43 -17.87
N PRO A 13 2.86 -16.97 -19.13
CA PRO A 13 4.12 -16.59 -19.75
C PRO A 13 4.84 -15.72 -18.73
N GLU A 14 6.06 -16.12 -18.35
CA GLU A 14 6.80 -15.39 -17.34
C GLU A 14 6.81 -13.93 -17.75
N ALA A 15 6.15 -13.08 -16.95
CA ALA A 15 6.14 -11.66 -17.21
C ALA A 15 7.59 -11.20 -17.27
N THR A 16 7.95 -10.45 -18.29
CA THR A 16 9.29 -9.86 -18.37
C THR A 16 9.51 -8.94 -17.18
N SER A 17 10.77 -8.69 -16.85
CA SER A 17 11.13 -7.75 -15.78
C SER A 17 10.50 -6.36 -16.02
N GLN A 18 10.42 -5.95 -17.29
CA GLN A 18 9.79 -4.67 -17.64
C GLN A 18 8.27 -4.71 -17.45
N GLU A 19 7.62 -5.81 -17.77
CA GLU A 19 6.17 -5.99 -17.57
C GLU A 19 5.81 -5.98 -16.08
N ILE A 20 6.64 -6.60 -15.24
CA ILE A 20 6.45 -6.59 -13.78
C ILE A 20 6.58 -5.15 -13.26
N TYR A 21 7.58 -4.41 -13.72
CA TYR A 21 7.77 -3.02 -13.35
C TYR A 21 6.59 -2.15 -13.78
N ASP A 22 6.17 -2.27 -15.03
CA ASP A 22 5.07 -1.46 -15.58
C ASP A 22 3.75 -1.76 -14.87
N GLY A 23 3.47 -3.04 -14.61
CA GLY A 23 2.30 -3.46 -13.84
C GLY A 23 2.34 -2.95 -12.41
N GLY A 24 3.49 -3.02 -11.78
CA GLY A 24 3.72 -2.48 -10.43
C GLY A 24 3.54 -0.96 -10.38
N MET A 25 4.09 -0.24 -11.35
CA MET A 25 3.94 1.22 -11.43
C MET A 25 2.47 1.62 -11.62
N ALA A 26 1.73 0.90 -12.47
CA ALA A 26 0.31 1.15 -12.68
C ALA A 26 -0.49 0.97 -11.39
N VAL A 27 -0.27 -0.12 -10.65
CA VAL A 27 -0.94 -0.37 -9.36
C VAL A 27 -0.53 0.66 -8.31
N ARG A 28 0.74 1.01 -8.24
CA ARG A 28 1.25 2.05 -7.33
C ARG A 28 0.50 3.38 -7.55
N ARG A 29 0.28 3.77 -8.80
CA ARG A 29 -0.46 4.98 -9.15
C ARG A 29 -1.94 4.89 -8.75
N GLU A 30 -2.56 3.74 -8.96
CA GLU A 30 -3.97 3.53 -8.55
C GLU A 30 -4.14 3.63 -7.03
N VAL A 31 -3.20 3.09 -6.26
CA VAL A 31 -3.28 3.02 -4.79
C VAL A 31 -2.82 4.34 -4.14
N LEU A 32 -1.70 4.89 -4.55
CA LEU A 32 -1.11 6.09 -3.93
C LEU A 32 -1.52 7.40 -4.60
N GLY A 33 -1.99 7.33 -5.84
CA GLY A 33 -2.35 8.50 -6.64
C GLY A 33 -1.16 9.03 -7.46
N ASP A 34 -1.47 9.59 -8.62
CA ASP A 34 -0.47 10.07 -9.57
C ASP A 34 0.43 11.16 -8.98
N ALA A 35 -0.14 12.10 -8.23
CA ALA A 35 0.61 13.20 -7.64
C ALA A 35 1.70 12.72 -6.69
N HIS A 36 1.39 11.74 -5.84
CA HIS A 36 2.36 11.16 -4.92
C HIS A 36 3.47 10.44 -5.69
N VAL A 37 3.11 9.61 -6.67
CA VAL A 37 4.07 8.83 -7.45
C VAL A 37 4.95 9.74 -8.29
N ASP A 38 4.39 10.80 -8.88
CA ASP A 38 5.16 11.78 -9.65
C ASP A 38 6.19 12.50 -8.79
N ARG A 39 5.82 12.88 -7.54
CA ARG A 39 6.77 13.46 -6.59
C ARG A 39 7.89 12.48 -6.22
N ALA A 40 7.53 11.22 -5.96
CA ALA A 40 8.51 10.18 -5.64
C ALA A 40 9.48 9.96 -6.82
N ASN A 41 8.97 9.89 -8.04
CA ASN A 41 9.79 9.74 -9.24
C ASN A 41 10.69 10.96 -9.49
N ALA A 42 10.20 12.17 -9.23
CA ALA A 42 10.97 13.41 -9.39
C ALA A 42 12.12 13.52 -8.38
N SER A 43 11.98 12.95 -7.19
CA SER A 43 13.02 12.97 -6.16
C SER A 43 14.01 11.80 -6.26
N LYS A 44 13.76 10.87 -7.16
CA LYS A 44 14.63 9.72 -7.38
C LYS A 44 15.96 10.14 -7.99
N ASP A 45 17.05 9.61 -7.47
CA ASP A 45 18.40 9.86 -7.95
C ASP A 45 19.21 8.56 -8.01
N GLY A 46 20.49 8.65 -8.35
CA GLY A 46 21.35 7.47 -8.47
C GLY A 46 21.54 6.69 -7.16
N PHE A 47 21.30 7.30 -6.02
CA PHE A 47 21.36 6.63 -4.72
C PHE A 47 20.08 5.84 -4.39
N THR A 48 18.93 6.33 -4.82
CA THR A 48 17.62 5.78 -4.44
C THR A 48 16.95 4.95 -5.53
N GLU A 49 17.42 5.00 -6.78
CA GLU A 49 16.73 4.38 -7.91
C GLU A 49 16.57 2.86 -7.77
N ASP A 50 17.61 2.15 -7.31
CA ASP A 50 17.53 0.70 -7.14
C ASP A 50 16.51 0.33 -6.07
N PHE A 51 16.44 1.09 -4.99
CA PHE A 51 15.45 0.91 -3.94
C PHE A 51 14.02 1.17 -4.45
N GLN A 52 13.82 2.24 -5.19
CA GLN A 52 12.52 2.56 -5.80
C GLN A 52 12.11 1.50 -6.82
N ASP A 53 13.05 1.01 -7.62
CA ASP A 53 12.83 -0.08 -8.56
C ASP A 53 12.42 -1.38 -7.84
N MET A 54 13.12 -1.74 -6.78
CA MET A 54 12.82 -2.91 -5.96
C MET A 54 11.40 -2.84 -5.37
N ILE A 55 11.03 -1.70 -4.78
CA ILE A 55 9.68 -1.51 -4.22
C ILE A 55 8.63 -1.65 -5.31
N THR A 56 8.85 -1.04 -6.46
CA THR A 56 7.89 -1.09 -7.57
C THR A 56 7.67 -2.51 -8.07
N ARG A 57 8.75 -3.30 -8.20
CA ARG A 57 8.66 -4.69 -8.67
C ARG A 57 8.11 -5.62 -7.61
N ILE A 58 8.62 -5.57 -6.39
CA ILE A 58 8.32 -6.56 -5.34
C ILE A 58 7.03 -6.21 -4.63
N ALA A 59 6.89 -5.00 -4.11
CA ALA A 59 5.70 -4.62 -3.36
C ALA A 59 4.50 -4.37 -4.28
N TRP A 60 4.64 -3.49 -5.23
CA TRP A 60 3.52 -3.11 -6.11
C TRP A 60 3.28 -4.13 -7.20
N GLY A 61 4.33 -4.63 -7.85
CA GLY A 61 4.23 -5.62 -8.91
C GLY A 61 4.04 -7.05 -8.42
N GLY A 62 4.54 -7.40 -7.24
CA GLY A 62 4.51 -8.76 -6.72
C GLY A 62 3.45 -9.03 -5.66
N ILE A 63 3.05 -8.02 -4.88
CA ILE A 63 2.11 -8.20 -3.76
C ILE A 63 0.76 -7.52 -4.04
N TRP A 64 0.76 -6.22 -4.32
CA TRP A 64 -0.49 -5.47 -4.50
C TRP A 64 -1.29 -5.86 -5.74
N THR A 65 -0.67 -6.50 -6.71
CA THR A 65 -1.33 -7.07 -7.89
C THR A 65 -2.03 -8.40 -7.62
N ARG A 66 -1.76 -9.04 -6.48
CA ARG A 66 -2.28 -10.38 -6.21
C ARG A 66 -3.78 -10.34 -5.93
N PRO A 67 -4.57 -11.29 -6.50
CA PRO A 67 -6.03 -11.31 -6.33
C PRO A 67 -6.51 -11.96 -5.02
N GLY A 68 -5.60 -12.48 -4.19
CA GLY A 68 -5.94 -13.23 -2.98
C GLY A 68 -6.61 -12.44 -1.87
N LEU A 69 -6.42 -11.11 -1.84
CA LEU A 69 -7.10 -10.19 -0.95
C LEU A 69 -7.62 -9.00 -1.74
N SER A 70 -8.74 -8.42 -1.31
CA SER A 70 -9.21 -7.15 -1.84
C SER A 70 -8.22 -6.03 -1.50
N ARG A 71 -8.26 -4.94 -2.24
CA ARG A 71 -7.44 -3.76 -1.93
C ARG A 71 -7.82 -3.13 -0.59
N GLN A 72 -9.11 -3.19 -0.21
CA GLN A 72 -9.56 -2.75 1.11
C GLN A 72 -8.88 -3.55 2.22
N MET A 73 -8.85 -4.86 2.08
CA MET A 73 -8.20 -5.74 3.07
C MET A 73 -6.68 -5.53 3.11
N ARG A 74 -6.03 -5.35 1.97
CA ARG A 74 -4.60 -5.00 1.92
C ARG A 74 -4.31 -3.68 2.63
N SER A 75 -5.16 -2.68 2.44
CA SER A 75 -5.05 -1.42 3.17
C SER A 75 -5.21 -1.61 4.67
N ALA A 76 -6.19 -2.39 5.12
CA ALA A 76 -6.41 -2.67 6.55
C ALA A 76 -5.17 -3.32 7.19
N VAL A 77 -4.61 -4.33 6.53
CA VAL A 77 -3.38 -5.02 6.96
C VAL A 77 -2.20 -4.04 7.02
N THR A 78 -2.06 -3.20 6.00
CA THR A 78 -0.97 -2.22 5.92
C THR A 78 -1.09 -1.16 7.01
N LEU A 79 -2.28 -0.61 7.24
CA LEU A 79 -2.50 0.37 8.31
C LEU A 79 -2.10 -0.21 9.67
N THR A 80 -2.52 -1.44 9.96
CA THR A 80 -2.17 -2.12 11.21
C THR A 80 -0.66 -2.31 11.35
N ALA A 81 0.02 -2.71 10.29
CA ALA A 81 1.48 -2.87 10.29
C ALA A 81 2.19 -1.53 10.54
N MET A 82 1.72 -0.44 9.93
CA MET A 82 2.29 0.89 10.13
C MET A 82 2.15 1.36 11.58
N VAL A 83 1.01 1.09 12.20
CA VAL A 83 0.80 1.41 13.63
C VAL A 83 1.73 0.57 14.51
N ALA A 84 1.81 -0.73 14.26
CA ALA A 84 2.62 -1.65 15.06
C ALA A 84 4.11 -1.29 15.02
N HIS A 85 4.61 -0.86 13.87
CA HIS A 85 6.01 -0.48 13.68
C HIS A 85 6.30 1.01 13.94
N GLY A 86 5.29 1.83 14.17
CA GLY A 86 5.48 3.27 14.40
C GLY A 86 5.92 4.04 13.16
N HIS A 87 5.55 3.58 11.97
CA HIS A 87 5.84 4.25 10.71
C HIS A 87 4.78 5.31 10.40
N TRP A 88 4.88 6.47 11.02
CA TRP A 88 3.81 7.48 11.03
C TRP A 88 3.67 8.23 9.71
N GLU A 89 4.77 8.53 9.02
CA GLU A 89 4.71 9.15 7.68
C GLU A 89 4.04 8.23 6.67
N GLU A 90 4.42 6.97 6.68
CA GLU A 90 3.84 5.94 5.82
C GLU A 90 2.39 5.64 6.22
N LEU A 91 2.06 5.73 7.51
CA LEU A 91 0.67 5.63 7.96
C LEU A 91 -0.20 6.72 7.34
N ALA A 92 0.27 7.97 7.34
CA ALA A 92 -0.46 9.08 6.72
C ALA A 92 -0.71 8.82 5.22
N MET A 93 0.30 8.37 4.51
CA MET A 93 0.21 7.99 3.10
C MET A 93 -0.81 6.87 2.88
N HIS A 94 -0.76 5.85 3.72
CA HIS A 94 -1.66 4.69 3.60
C HIS A 94 -3.09 4.96 4.09
N VAL A 95 -3.32 5.94 4.94
CA VAL A 95 -4.68 6.43 5.24
C VAL A 95 -5.32 7.01 3.96
N ARG A 96 -4.59 7.82 3.20
CA ARG A 96 -5.05 8.31 1.91
C ARG A 96 -5.29 7.17 0.91
N ALA A 97 -4.36 6.24 0.83
CA ALA A 97 -4.46 5.06 -0.03
C ALA A 97 -5.66 4.19 0.34
N ALA A 98 -5.93 4.02 1.63
CA ALA A 98 -7.08 3.24 2.11
C ALA A 98 -8.41 3.81 1.61
N LEU A 99 -8.56 5.12 1.63
CA LEU A 99 -9.75 5.79 1.08
C LEU A 99 -9.85 5.59 -0.44
N ARG A 100 -8.73 5.68 -1.17
CA ARG A 100 -8.69 5.36 -2.61
C ARG A 100 -9.08 3.92 -2.90
N ASN A 101 -8.70 3.01 -2.04
CA ASN A 101 -9.01 1.58 -2.15
C ASN A 101 -10.43 1.24 -1.72
N GLY A 102 -11.21 2.22 -1.26
CA GLY A 102 -12.63 2.05 -0.96
C GLY A 102 -12.96 1.84 0.52
N LEU A 103 -12.01 1.96 1.44
CA LEU A 103 -12.33 2.02 2.86
C LEU A 103 -12.96 3.37 3.20
N THR A 104 -13.93 3.34 4.11
CA THR A 104 -14.53 4.55 4.67
C THR A 104 -13.73 5.06 5.86
N ARG A 105 -13.93 6.32 6.23
CA ARG A 105 -13.34 6.89 7.46
C ARG A 105 -13.78 6.12 8.70
N ASP A 106 -15.02 5.66 8.73
CA ASP A 106 -15.53 4.83 9.84
C ASP A 106 -14.84 3.47 9.90
N GLU A 107 -14.57 2.84 8.77
CA GLU A 107 -13.81 1.59 8.73
C GLU A 107 -12.36 1.80 9.18
N ILE A 108 -11.73 2.89 8.77
CA ILE A 108 -10.38 3.26 9.25
C ILE A 108 -10.40 3.47 10.77
N LYS A 109 -11.42 4.15 11.29
CA LYS A 109 -11.62 4.30 12.74
C LYS A 109 -11.67 2.94 13.45
N GLU A 110 -12.44 2.00 12.94
CA GLU A 110 -12.55 0.65 13.53
C GLU A 110 -11.21 -0.10 13.51
N ILE A 111 -10.46 0.02 12.43
CA ILE A 111 -9.11 -0.57 12.33
C ILE A 111 -8.20 0.03 13.41
N LEU A 112 -8.17 1.34 13.57
CA LEU A 112 -7.33 2.00 14.56
C LEU A 112 -7.79 1.71 15.99
N LEU A 113 -9.08 1.57 16.25
CA LEU A 113 -9.60 1.13 17.55
C LEU A 113 -9.05 -0.25 17.91
N GLN A 114 -9.02 -1.17 16.95
CA GLN A 114 -8.47 -2.51 17.18
C GLN A 114 -6.97 -2.45 17.47
N THR A 115 -6.21 -1.57 16.82
CA THR A 115 -4.78 -1.40 17.11
C THR A 115 -4.51 -0.93 18.54
N ALA A 116 -5.46 -0.24 19.17
CA ALA A 116 -5.32 0.17 20.58
C ALA A 116 -5.17 -1.03 21.51
N ILE A 117 -5.78 -2.15 21.15
CA ILE A 117 -5.72 -3.38 21.94
C ILE A 117 -4.44 -4.18 21.61
N TYR A 118 -4.11 -4.34 20.34
CA TYR A 118 -3.01 -5.20 19.93
C TYR A 118 -1.65 -4.50 19.80
N CYS A 119 -1.65 -3.17 19.64
CA CYS A 119 -0.43 -2.36 19.52
C CYS A 119 -0.22 -1.40 20.70
N GLY A 120 -1.23 -1.24 21.55
CA GLY A 120 -1.19 -0.36 22.72
C GLY A 120 -1.79 1.02 22.48
N VAL A 121 -2.36 1.58 23.54
CA VAL A 121 -3.04 2.89 23.51
C VAL A 121 -2.11 4.03 23.06
N PRO A 122 -0.84 4.12 23.51
CA PRO A 122 0.03 5.19 23.04
C PRO A 122 0.24 5.21 21.53
N SER A 123 0.44 4.05 20.90
CA SER A 123 0.56 3.94 19.44
C SER A 123 -0.74 4.30 18.73
N ALA A 124 -1.87 3.81 19.22
CA ALA A 124 -3.17 4.14 18.65
C ALA A 124 -3.48 5.64 18.76
N ASN A 125 -3.10 6.29 19.89
CA ASN A 125 -3.27 7.73 20.06
C ASN A 125 -2.55 8.52 18.96
N THR A 126 -1.30 8.16 18.67
CA THR A 126 -0.54 8.77 17.57
C THR A 126 -1.18 8.47 16.23
N ALA A 127 -1.64 7.24 16.03
CA ALA A 127 -2.32 6.83 14.78
C ALA A 127 -3.59 7.64 14.53
N PHE A 128 -4.42 7.84 15.54
CA PHE A 128 -5.64 8.66 15.42
C PHE A 128 -5.31 10.11 15.08
N LYS A 129 -4.29 10.70 15.72
CA LYS A 129 -3.84 12.06 15.38
C LYS A 129 -3.36 12.16 13.95
N THR A 130 -2.59 11.17 13.49
CA THR A 130 -2.09 11.11 12.12
C THR A 130 -3.24 11.03 11.12
N ALA A 131 -4.19 10.13 11.32
CA ALA A 131 -5.35 10.01 10.46
C ALA A 131 -6.23 11.26 10.48
N GLN A 132 -6.44 11.84 11.65
CA GLN A 132 -7.21 13.08 11.81
C GLN A 132 -6.58 14.22 11.01
N GLN A 133 -5.27 14.35 11.04
CA GLN A 133 -4.56 15.37 10.28
C GLN A 133 -4.73 15.15 8.76
N VAL A 134 -4.64 13.92 8.29
CA VAL A 134 -4.89 13.57 6.89
C VAL A 134 -6.31 14.00 6.48
N PHE A 135 -7.31 13.66 7.28
CA PHE A 135 -8.71 14.02 6.97
C PHE A 135 -8.92 15.54 6.93
N ARG A 136 -8.30 16.29 7.84
CA ARG A 136 -8.35 17.75 7.84
C ARG A 136 -7.72 18.32 6.56
N GLU A 137 -6.57 17.83 6.16
CA GLU A 137 -5.91 18.25 4.92
C GLU A 137 -6.76 17.97 3.70
N MET A 138 -7.39 16.80 3.64
CA MET A 138 -8.30 16.44 2.55
C MET A 138 -9.54 17.35 2.52
N ASP A 139 -10.11 17.67 3.66
CA ASP A 139 -11.34 18.49 3.76
C ASP A 139 -11.07 19.97 3.44
N THR A 140 -9.83 20.45 3.59
CA THR A 140 -9.45 21.84 3.31
C THR A 140 -8.88 22.04 1.90
N THR A 141 -8.58 20.97 1.17
CA THR A 141 -8.09 21.05 -0.21
C THR A 141 -9.28 21.15 -1.16
N PRO A 142 -9.40 22.24 -1.98
CA PRO A 142 -10.51 22.37 -2.93
C PRO A 142 -10.48 21.29 -4.03
#